data_3cc415184b1b2f7ec60e674773d96cfc
#
_entry.id   3cc415184b1b2f7ec60e674773d96cfc
#
_cell.length_a   1.000
_cell.length_b   1.000
_cell.length_c   1.000
_cell.angle_alpha   90.00
_cell.angle_beta   90.00
_cell.angle_gamma   90.00
#
_symmetry.space_group_name_H-M   'P 1'
#
loop_
_entity.id
_entity.type
_entity.pdbx_description
1 polymer ?
#
loop_
_entity_poly.entity_id
_entity_poly.type
_entity_poly.pdbx_seq_one_letter_code
_entity_poly.pdbx_strand_id
1 'polypeptide(L)'
;MEIRIGDLAKRSGCEVVTIRYYEKEGLLPKPARSGGNFRLYGDAHIERLQFIRHCRSLDMTLSEIRALLGLRDNPMQDCGEVNALLDTHIQQVEVRVEALLRLKRHLVDLREKCSGSRPVEACGILQGLGNCNCHGEITTKDRKSVV
;
A
#
# COMPACT_ATOMS: atom_id res chain seq x y z
N MET A 1 8.52 25.27 -15.07
CA MET A 1 8.95 24.55 -16.28
C MET A 1 7.91 23.51 -16.60
N GLU A 2 7.35 23.60 -17.78
CA GLU A 2 6.28 22.69 -18.21
C GLU A 2 6.87 21.48 -18.91
N ILE A 3 6.48 20.28 -18.47
CA ILE A 3 6.98 19.01 -19.01
C ILE A 3 5.83 18.08 -19.41
N ARG A 4 6.11 17.13 -20.26
CA ARG A 4 5.15 16.09 -20.66
C ARG A 4 5.14 14.94 -19.66
N ILE A 5 4.09 14.11 -19.71
CA ILE A 5 3.89 13.01 -18.78
C ILE A 5 5.06 12.02 -18.73
N GLY A 6 5.72 11.76 -19.86
CA GLY A 6 6.90 10.89 -19.90
C GLY A 6 8.08 11.43 -19.09
N ASP A 7 8.31 12.74 -19.15
CA ASP A 7 9.35 13.40 -18.37
C ASP A 7 8.96 13.49 -16.89
N LEU A 8 7.69 13.73 -16.62
CA LEU A 8 7.16 13.70 -15.25
C LEU A 8 7.37 12.33 -14.62
N ALA A 9 7.09 11.25 -15.34
CA ALA A 9 7.31 9.89 -14.91
C ALA A 9 8.77 9.63 -14.52
N LYS A 10 9.70 10.04 -15.39
CA LYS A 10 11.14 9.92 -15.13
C LYS A 10 11.58 10.70 -13.90
N ARG A 11 11.13 11.95 -13.75
CA ARG A 11 11.54 12.82 -12.64
C ARG A 11 10.93 12.43 -11.30
N SER A 12 9.69 11.94 -11.32
CA SER A 12 8.99 11.53 -10.08
C SER A 12 9.29 10.09 -9.67
N GLY A 13 9.83 9.29 -10.59
CA GLY A 13 10.02 7.86 -10.37
C GLY A 13 8.71 7.06 -10.36
N CYS A 14 7.64 7.62 -10.94
CA CYS A 14 6.34 6.97 -11.08
C CYS A 14 6.09 6.56 -12.53
N GLU A 15 5.36 5.49 -12.74
CA GLU A 15 4.95 5.08 -14.09
C GLU A 15 3.84 5.99 -14.63
N VAL A 16 3.78 6.16 -15.93
CA VAL A 16 2.75 6.97 -16.61
C VAL A 16 1.34 6.49 -16.23
N VAL A 17 1.12 5.19 -16.19
CA VAL A 17 -0.17 4.59 -15.81
C VAL A 17 -0.57 5.01 -14.39
N THR A 18 0.38 4.99 -13.46
CA THR A 18 0.18 5.40 -12.08
C THR A 18 -0.16 6.88 -11.97
N ILE A 19 0.52 7.74 -12.72
CA ILE A 19 0.25 9.17 -12.76
C ILE A 19 -1.18 9.44 -13.24
N ARG A 20 -1.61 8.78 -14.31
CA ARG A 20 -2.97 8.90 -14.84
C ARG A 20 -4.02 8.42 -13.84
N TYR A 21 -3.70 7.35 -13.11
CA TYR A 21 -4.56 6.85 -12.05
C TYR A 21 -4.74 7.88 -10.93
N TYR A 22 -3.65 8.51 -10.48
CA TYR A 22 -3.70 9.53 -9.44
C TYR A 22 -4.43 10.80 -9.92
N GLU A 23 -4.32 11.18 -11.18
CA GLU A 23 -5.12 12.26 -11.77
C GLU A 23 -6.61 11.93 -11.70
N LYS A 24 -6.99 10.72 -12.11
CA LYS A 24 -8.36 10.25 -12.10
C LYS A 24 -8.94 10.24 -10.68
N GLU A 25 -8.12 9.84 -9.69
CA GLU A 25 -8.52 9.80 -8.28
C GLU A 25 -8.49 11.19 -7.61
N GLY A 26 -8.12 12.24 -8.34
CA GLY A 26 -8.09 13.59 -7.81
C GLY A 26 -6.94 13.89 -6.86
N LEU A 27 -5.91 13.06 -6.83
CA LEU A 27 -4.73 13.26 -5.98
C LEU A 27 -3.74 14.26 -6.57
N LEU A 28 -3.79 14.48 -7.88
CA LEU A 28 -2.98 15.46 -8.59
C LEU A 28 -3.84 16.60 -9.10
N PRO A 29 -3.34 17.85 -9.10
CA PRO A 29 -4.03 18.94 -9.75
C PRO A 29 -4.12 18.68 -11.26
N LYS A 30 -5.18 19.18 -11.88
CA LYS A 30 -5.36 19.04 -13.32
C LYS A 30 -4.21 19.71 -14.06
N PRO A 31 -3.56 19.02 -15.02
CA PRO A 31 -2.50 19.63 -15.80
C PRO A 31 -3.04 20.70 -16.74
N ALA A 32 -2.23 21.71 -17.02
CA ALA A 32 -2.50 22.63 -18.11
C ALA A 32 -2.45 21.89 -19.46
N ARG A 33 -3.05 22.46 -20.49
CA ARG A 33 -2.99 21.89 -21.84
C ARG A 33 -2.27 22.86 -22.79
N SER A 34 -1.39 22.30 -23.62
CA SER A 34 -0.73 23.06 -24.67
C SER A 34 -1.70 23.41 -25.82
N GLY A 35 -1.30 24.29 -26.72
CA GLY A 35 -2.05 24.59 -27.93
C GLY A 35 -2.37 23.39 -28.83
N GLY A 36 -1.57 22.31 -28.73
CA GLY A 36 -1.80 21.02 -29.38
C GLY A 36 -2.62 20.04 -28.54
N ASN A 37 -3.27 20.50 -27.48
CA ASN A 37 -4.09 19.70 -26.56
C ASN A 37 -3.35 18.62 -25.78
N PHE A 38 -2.02 18.74 -25.62
CA PHE A 38 -1.22 17.86 -24.77
C PHE A 38 -1.23 18.34 -23.32
N ARG A 39 -1.23 17.37 -22.36
CA ARG A 39 -1.13 17.68 -20.94
C ARG A 39 0.27 18.15 -20.59
N LEU A 40 0.35 19.26 -19.85
CA LEU A 40 1.59 19.86 -19.36
C LEU A 40 1.60 19.88 -17.85
N TYR A 41 2.70 19.42 -17.28
CA TYR A 41 2.89 19.29 -15.83
C TYR A 41 4.02 20.22 -15.38
N GLY A 42 3.95 20.64 -14.14
CA GLY A 42 4.95 21.52 -13.53
C GLY A 42 5.59 20.92 -12.28
N ASP A 43 6.42 21.73 -11.63
CA ASP A 43 7.15 21.33 -10.41
C ASP A 43 6.20 20.90 -9.29
N ALA A 44 5.05 21.54 -9.17
CA ALA A 44 4.03 21.15 -8.18
C ALA A 44 3.56 19.70 -8.36
N HIS A 45 3.48 19.22 -9.60
CA HIS A 45 3.14 17.82 -9.88
C HIS A 45 4.25 16.87 -9.46
N ILE A 46 5.50 17.25 -9.69
CA ILE A 46 6.68 16.47 -9.28
C ILE A 46 6.70 16.32 -7.75
N GLU A 47 6.60 17.43 -7.03
CA GLU A 47 6.59 17.42 -5.56
C GLU A 47 5.44 16.60 -4.98
N ARG A 48 4.26 16.75 -5.56
CA ARG A 48 3.07 16.02 -5.10
C ARG A 48 3.20 14.52 -5.36
N LEU A 49 3.74 14.10 -6.50
CA LEU A 49 4.01 12.70 -6.80
C LEU A 49 5.08 12.11 -5.88
N GLN A 50 6.14 12.86 -5.58
CA GLN A 50 7.16 12.43 -4.62
C GLN A 50 6.56 12.24 -3.23
N PHE A 51 5.70 13.15 -2.80
CA PHE A 51 4.97 13.03 -1.54
C PHE A 51 4.10 11.76 -1.50
N ILE A 52 3.29 11.54 -2.54
CA ILE A 52 2.44 10.36 -2.64
C ILE A 52 3.28 9.08 -2.62
N ARG A 53 4.35 9.05 -3.39
CA ARG A 53 5.26 7.91 -3.44
C ARG A 53 5.87 7.60 -2.08
N HIS A 54 6.27 8.63 -1.35
CA HIS A 54 6.82 8.48 0.00
C HIS A 54 5.78 7.90 0.95
N CYS A 55 4.56 8.43 0.94
CA CYS A 55 3.46 7.88 1.75
C CYS A 55 3.15 6.43 1.41
N ARG A 56 3.20 6.07 0.12
CA ARG A 56 3.00 4.68 -0.31
C ARG A 56 4.11 3.76 0.20
N SER A 57 5.34 4.26 0.30
CA SER A 57 6.45 3.49 0.89
C SER A 57 6.26 3.22 2.38
N LEU A 58 5.44 4.03 3.05
CA LEU A 58 5.03 3.84 4.44
C LEU A 58 3.74 3.01 4.57
N ASP A 59 3.33 2.37 3.48
CA ASP A 59 2.14 1.51 3.40
C ASP A 59 0.82 2.25 3.70
N MET A 60 0.77 3.54 3.43
CA MET A 60 -0.44 4.34 3.57
C MET A 60 -1.42 4.06 2.42
N THR A 61 -2.70 4.04 2.75
CA THR A 61 -3.77 3.91 1.75
C THR A 61 -3.97 5.22 0.98
N LEU A 62 -4.58 5.15 -0.19
CA LEU A 62 -4.91 6.35 -0.96
C LEU A 62 -5.84 7.29 -0.21
N SER A 63 -6.74 6.75 0.62
CA SER A 63 -7.63 7.54 1.49
C SER A 63 -6.84 8.34 2.52
N GLU A 64 -5.87 7.71 3.19
CA GLU A 64 -4.99 8.39 4.14
C GLU A 64 -4.14 9.47 3.46
N ILE A 65 -3.60 9.16 2.29
CA ILE A 65 -2.79 10.11 1.48
C ILE A 65 -3.64 11.30 1.06
N ARG A 66 -4.89 11.05 0.63
CA ARG A 66 -5.82 12.12 0.25
C ARG A 66 -6.08 13.06 1.44
N ALA A 67 -6.29 12.51 2.63
CA ALA A 67 -6.47 13.30 3.85
C ALA A 67 -5.23 14.14 4.16
N LEU A 68 -4.03 13.55 4.07
CA LEU A 68 -2.76 14.28 4.29
C LEU A 68 -2.55 15.39 3.27
N LEU A 69 -2.85 15.14 1.99
CA LEU A 69 -2.76 16.17 0.95
C LEU A 69 -3.73 17.31 1.20
N GLY A 70 -4.94 17.02 1.65
CA GLY A 70 -5.92 18.03 2.04
C GLY A 70 -5.41 18.91 3.19
N LEU A 71 -4.77 18.33 4.19
CA LEU A 71 -4.16 19.06 5.30
C LEU A 71 -2.96 19.88 4.83
N ARG A 72 -2.11 19.32 3.95
CA ARG A 72 -0.98 20.04 3.36
C ARG A 72 -1.43 21.26 2.54
N ASP A 73 -2.55 21.15 1.84
CA ASP A 73 -3.11 22.22 1.02
C ASP A 73 -3.75 23.33 1.88
N ASN A 74 -3.91 23.11 3.19
CA ASN A 74 -4.46 24.06 4.16
C ASN A 74 -3.46 24.34 5.28
N PRO A 75 -2.38 25.11 5.02
CA PRO A 75 -1.26 25.27 5.96
C PRO A 75 -1.63 25.99 7.26
N MET A 76 -2.81 26.59 7.34
CA MET A 76 -3.30 27.26 8.55
C MET A 76 -4.01 26.31 9.51
N GLN A 77 -4.27 25.06 9.11
CA GLN A 77 -4.84 24.05 9.99
C GLN A 77 -3.85 23.56 11.04
N ASP A 78 -4.36 23.16 12.20
CA ASP A 78 -3.57 22.56 13.26
C ASP A 78 -3.02 21.20 12.84
N CYS A 79 -1.77 20.92 13.17
CA CYS A 79 -1.14 19.63 12.90
C CYS A 79 -1.69 18.47 13.77
N GLY A 80 -2.61 18.75 14.68
CA GLY A 80 -3.27 17.73 15.49
C GLY A 80 -3.97 16.65 14.66
N GLU A 81 -4.57 17.03 13.53
CA GLU A 81 -5.20 16.07 12.62
C GLU A 81 -4.18 15.17 11.91
N VAL A 82 -3.02 15.70 11.59
CA VAL A 82 -1.90 14.92 11.03
C VAL A 82 -1.43 13.88 12.05
N ASN A 83 -1.25 14.30 13.30
CA ASN A 83 -0.86 13.41 14.38
C ASN A 83 -1.87 12.29 14.60
N ALA A 84 -3.17 12.63 14.63
CA ALA A 84 -4.25 11.66 14.80
C ALA A 84 -4.28 10.63 13.67
N LEU A 85 -4.04 11.07 12.42
CA LEU A 85 -3.99 10.18 11.26
C LEU A 85 -2.81 9.20 11.37
N LEU A 86 -1.63 9.69 11.77
CA LEU A 86 -0.46 8.85 11.97
C LEU A 86 -0.65 7.86 13.12
N ASP A 87 -1.26 8.30 14.23
CA ASP A 87 -1.56 7.41 15.35
C ASP A 87 -2.46 6.26 14.94
N THR A 88 -3.49 6.55 14.15
CA THR A 88 -4.39 5.53 13.59
C THR A 88 -3.62 4.56 12.68
N HIS A 89 -2.75 5.08 11.81
CA HIS A 89 -1.94 4.26 10.91
C HIS A 89 -0.99 3.35 11.69
N ILE A 90 -0.35 3.87 12.75
CA ILE A 90 0.52 3.10 13.64
C ILE A 90 -0.25 1.94 14.28
N GLN A 91 -1.46 2.19 14.78
CA GLN A 91 -2.32 1.13 15.33
C GLN A 91 -2.64 0.05 14.32
N GLN A 92 -2.91 0.41 13.08
CA GLN A 92 -3.16 -0.55 11.99
C GLN A 92 -1.92 -1.41 11.71
N VAL A 93 -0.74 -0.80 11.73
CA VAL A 93 0.53 -1.52 11.57
C VAL A 93 0.75 -2.49 12.73
N GLU A 94 0.48 -2.08 13.97
CA GLU A 94 0.58 -2.94 15.16
C GLU A 94 -0.33 -4.17 15.05
N VAL A 95 -1.57 -3.99 14.61
CA VAL A 95 -2.52 -5.09 14.37
C VAL A 95 -1.97 -6.07 13.32
N ARG A 96 -1.37 -5.56 12.25
CA ARG A 96 -0.74 -6.39 11.22
C ARG A 96 0.46 -7.17 11.76
N VAL A 97 1.29 -6.53 12.57
CA VAL A 97 2.44 -7.18 13.21
C VAL A 97 1.98 -8.35 14.06
N GLU A 98 0.95 -8.16 14.88
CA GLU A 98 0.39 -9.24 15.71
C GLU A 98 -0.20 -10.37 14.84
N ALA A 99 -0.90 -10.04 13.76
CA ALA A 99 -1.44 -11.03 12.84
C ALA A 99 -0.33 -11.85 12.16
N LEU A 100 0.76 -11.20 11.76
CA LEU A 100 1.92 -11.88 11.17
C LEU A 100 2.64 -12.76 12.18
N LEU A 101 2.74 -12.33 13.43
CA LEU A 101 3.33 -13.15 14.49
C LEU A 101 2.48 -14.40 14.78
N ARG A 102 1.15 -14.28 14.77
CA ARG A 102 0.25 -15.44 14.89
C ARG A 102 0.42 -16.40 13.72
N LEU A 103 0.46 -15.87 12.50
CA LEU A 103 0.68 -16.67 11.29
C LEU A 103 2.03 -17.42 11.38
N LYS A 104 3.09 -16.73 11.79
CA LYS A 104 4.41 -17.33 11.99
C LYS A 104 4.34 -18.49 12.95
N ARG A 105 3.67 -18.33 14.11
CA ARG A 105 3.51 -19.41 15.09
C ARG A 105 2.81 -20.63 14.50
N HIS A 106 1.73 -20.41 13.75
CA HIS A 106 1.02 -21.50 13.07
C HIS A 106 1.91 -22.23 12.06
N LEU A 107 2.72 -21.48 11.31
CA LEU A 107 3.66 -22.08 10.36
C LEU A 107 4.76 -22.87 11.04
N VAL A 108 5.30 -22.36 12.16
CA VAL A 108 6.31 -23.05 12.98
C VAL A 108 5.72 -24.34 13.55
N ASP A 109 4.52 -24.28 14.12
CA ASP A 109 3.84 -25.47 14.68
C ASP A 109 3.60 -26.52 13.58
N LEU A 110 3.19 -26.08 12.40
CA LEU A 110 3.00 -26.96 11.24
C LEU A 110 4.33 -27.60 10.80
N ARG A 111 5.41 -26.79 10.75
CA ARG A 111 6.75 -27.27 10.37
C ARG A 111 7.27 -28.31 11.35
N GLU A 112 6.97 -28.17 12.63
CA GLU A 112 7.41 -29.11 13.69
C GLU A 112 6.71 -30.46 13.62
N LYS A 113 5.62 -30.59 12.89
CA LYS A 113 4.93 -31.88 12.67
C LYS A 113 5.74 -32.87 11.85
N CYS A 114 6.81 -32.44 11.22
CA CYS A 114 7.74 -33.30 10.49
C CYS A 114 9.18 -32.98 10.88
N SER A 115 9.82 -33.82 11.68
CA SER A 115 11.16 -33.61 12.23
C SER A 115 12.26 -34.40 11.51
N GLY A 116 11.99 -35.03 10.38
CA GLY A 116 12.99 -35.81 9.65
C GLY A 116 12.62 -36.05 8.20
N SER A 117 13.51 -36.74 7.48
CA SER A 117 13.24 -37.15 6.11
C SER A 117 12.35 -38.41 6.13
N ARG A 118 11.18 -38.31 5.55
CA ARG A 118 10.18 -39.40 5.48
C ARG A 118 9.52 -39.42 4.09
N PRO A 119 8.93 -40.57 3.68
CA PRO A 119 8.07 -40.57 2.51
C PRO A 119 6.94 -39.54 2.66
N VAL A 120 6.51 -38.94 1.57
CA VAL A 120 5.44 -37.93 1.56
C VAL A 120 4.15 -38.45 2.19
N GLU A 121 3.84 -39.75 2.04
CA GLU A 121 2.68 -40.40 2.65
C GLU A 121 2.67 -40.32 4.19
N ALA A 122 3.85 -40.27 4.82
CA ALA A 122 4.02 -40.18 6.27
C ALA A 122 4.31 -38.75 6.75
N CYS A 123 4.18 -37.73 5.88
CA CYS A 123 4.46 -36.35 6.22
C CYS A 123 3.36 -35.76 7.10
N GLY A 124 3.67 -35.46 8.36
CA GLY A 124 2.76 -34.86 9.32
C GLY A 124 2.29 -33.47 8.91
N ILE A 125 3.10 -32.72 8.16
CA ILE A 125 2.74 -31.40 7.63
C ILE A 125 1.59 -31.51 6.62
N LEU A 126 1.73 -32.39 5.63
CA LEU A 126 0.71 -32.59 4.61
C LEU A 126 -0.59 -33.14 5.20
N GLN A 127 -0.50 -34.04 6.16
CA GLN A 127 -1.65 -34.54 6.89
C GLN A 127 -2.33 -33.43 7.69
N GLY A 128 -1.55 -32.57 8.36
CA GLY A 128 -2.05 -31.44 9.11
C GLY A 128 -2.76 -30.41 8.24
N LEU A 129 -2.26 -30.16 7.04
CA LEU A 129 -2.89 -29.25 6.08
C LEU A 129 -4.24 -29.80 5.54
N GLY A 130 -4.34 -31.11 5.39
CA GLY A 130 -5.58 -31.74 4.92
C GLY A 130 -6.71 -31.74 5.95
N ASN A 131 -6.38 -31.73 7.25
CA ASN A 131 -7.32 -31.93 8.36
C ASN A 131 -7.41 -30.76 9.33
N CYS A 132 -6.81 -29.61 9.01
CA CYS A 132 -6.77 -28.46 9.91
C CYS A 132 -8.09 -27.68 9.92
N ASN A 133 -8.80 -27.72 11.04
CA ASN A 133 -9.96 -26.88 11.34
C ASN A 133 -9.60 -25.63 12.16
N CYS A 134 -8.31 -25.35 12.31
CA CYS A 134 -7.81 -24.26 13.19
C CYS A 134 -7.91 -22.87 12.57
N HIS A 135 -8.18 -22.80 11.29
CA HIS A 135 -8.46 -21.55 10.59
C HIS A 135 -9.96 -21.50 10.34
N GLY A 136 -10.67 -20.65 11.06
CA GLY A 136 -12.06 -20.35 10.75
C GLY A 136 -12.21 -19.98 9.28
N GLU A 137 -13.42 -20.01 8.75
CA GLU A 137 -13.71 -19.74 7.34
C GLU A 137 -12.86 -18.57 6.81
N ILE A 138 -12.00 -18.87 5.86
CA ILE A 138 -11.25 -17.85 5.12
C ILE A 138 -12.29 -17.09 4.31
N THR A 139 -12.71 -15.96 4.84
CA THR A 139 -13.59 -15.07 4.09
C THR A 139 -12.84 -14.58 2.85
N THR A 140 -13.52 -14.55 1.71
CA THR A 140 -12.97 -14.11 0.42
C THR A 140 -12.33 -12.73 0.44
N LYS A 141 -12.51 -11.99 1.54
CA LYS A 141 -11.85 -10.69 1.77
C LYS A 141 -10.34 -10.80 1.99
N ASP A 142 -9.87 -11.91 2.53
CA ASP A 142 -8.44 -12.08 2.85
C ASP A 142 -7.59 -12.42 1.61
N ARG A 143 -8.20 -12.91 0.54
CA ARG A 143 -7.50 -13.21 -0.72
C ARG A 143 -7.12 -11.98 -1.54
N LYS A 144 -7.79 -10.83 -1.35
CA LYS A 144 -7.52 -9.59 -2.08
C LYS A 144 -6.41 -8.74 -1.47
N SER A 145 -5.97 -9.04 -0.25
CA SER A 145 -4.92 -8.30 0.44
C SER A 145 -3.51 -8.87 0.23
N VAL A 146 -3.36 -9.95 -0.52
CA VAL A 146 -2.10 -10.68 -0.72
C VAL A 146 -1.51 -10.45 -2.12
N VAL A 147 -2.10 -9.57 -2.91
CA VAL A 147 -1.56 -9.21 -4.23
C VAL A 147 -1.00 -7.81 -4.22
#